data_bc8071d3d38cc92aeb44f0d92d060a29
#
_entry.id   bc8071d3d38cc92aeb44f0d92d060a29
#
_cell.length_a   1.000
_cell.length_b   1.000
_cell.length_c   1.000
_cell.angle_alpha   90.00
_cell.angle_beta   90.00
_cell.angle_gamma   90.00
#
_symmetry.space_group_name_H-M   'P 1'
#
loop_
_entity.id
_entity.type
_entity.pdbx_description
1 polymer ?
#
loop_
_entity_poly.entity_id
_entity_poly.type
_entity_poly.pdbx_seq_one_letter_code
_entity_poly.pdbx_strand_id
1 'polypeptide(L)'
;STAAKAEVYLEGYVGYVKSATIFRDYIVLTTHHPALGTYTEHHTRGTFLPNVIGGVKVGTWFVPEGFLGAAYPAWMQHFGVYLDFSYHRQNFRYRECGSIINAGLAHTRNSFESNGNAITLALMFAGRLGFLATTDVPFGCLQPYFALGPALLITSQDVTLKSCALTPGGLVPYSLSPGSETTVVPALAIEPGVRWLFNKNVSVDLSFKFRWAHPSFTFQYLDPFSATRETFTINPQYLIMSVQLGAAYHF
;
A
#
# COMPACT_ATOMS: atom_id res chain seq x y z
N SER A 1 42.94 -15.87 2.56
CA SER A 1 42.04 -14.71 2.48
C SER A 1 40.73 -15.18 1.90
N THR A 2 39.73 -15.36 2.73
CA THR A 2 38.35 -15.54 2.29
C THR A 2 37.93 -14.22 1.66
N ALA A 3 37.81 -14.22 0.33
CA ALA A 3 37.23 -13.09 -0.39
C ALA A 3 35.88 -12.76 0.27
N ALA A 4 35.70 -11.53 0.71
CA ALA A 4 34.42 -11.08 1.20
C ALA A 4 33.42 -11.23 0.05
N LYS A 5 32.44 -12.10 0.25
CA LYS A 5 31.32 -12.26 -0.69
C LYS A 5 30.46 -11.02 -0.59
N ALA A 6 29.79 -10.66 -1.68
CA ALA A 6 28.77 -9.62 -1.66
C ALA A 6 27.90 -9.74 -0.39
N GLU A 7 27.65 -8.62 0.31
CA GLU A 7 26.84 -8.62 1.52
C GLU A 7 25.37 -8.83 1.14
N VAL A 8 25.03 -10.08 0.87
CA VAL A 8 23.65 -10.51 0.59
C VAL A 8 22.91 -10.69 1.91
N TYR A 9 21.69 -10.25 1.99
CA TYR A 9 20.88 -10.41 3.19
C TYR A 9 19.45 -10.84 2.88
N LEU A 10 18.85 -11.53 3.83
CA LEU A 10 17.45 -11.85 3.90
C LEU A 10 16.86 -11.26 5.19
N GLU A 11 15.83 -10.44 5.07
CA GLU A 11 15.17 -9.75 6.16
C GLU A 11 13.69 -10.14 6.21
N GLY A 12 13.21 -10.52 7.38
CA GLY A 12 11.78 -10.60 7.67
C GLY A 12 11.36 -9.42 8.54
N TYR A 13 10.18 -8.86 8.30
CA TYR A 13 9.69 -7.73 9.08
C TYR A 13 8.19 -7.81 9.36
N VAL A 14 7.79 -7.14 10.42
CA VAL A 14 6.40 -6.89 10.79
C VAL A 14 6.26 -5.42 11.17
N GLY A 15 5.08 -4.87 10.99
CA GLY A 15 4.86 -3.47 11.29
C GLY A 15 3.39 -3.08 11.38
N TYR A 16 3.20 -1.80 11.58
CA TYR A 16 1.91 -1.14 11.58
C TYR A 16 1.74 -0.33 10.30
N VAL A 17 0.60 -0.45 9.64
CA VAL A 17 0.30 0.25 8.40
C VAL A 17 -0.99 1.02 8.52
N LYS A 18 -0.98 2.23 7.97
CA LYS A 18 -2.16 3.06 7.76
C LYS A 18 -2.13 3.62 6.36
N SER A 19 -3.21 3.43 5.63
CA SER A 19 -3.42 4.10 4.36
C SER A 19 -4.15 5.42 4.58
N ALA A 20 -3.78 6.44 3.82
CA ALA A 20 -4.46 7.72 3.76
C ALA A 20 -4.72 8.06 2.29
N THR A 21 -5.75 8.84 2.03
CA THR A 21 -5.95 9.47 0.73
C THR A 21 -5.22 10.82 0.71
N ILE A 22 -4.33 11.02 -0.27
CA ILE A 22 -3.66 12.31 -0.46
C ILE A 22 -4.59 13.21 -1.29
N PHE A 23 -4.63 14.51 -0.99
CA PHE A 23 -5.32 15.53 -1.77
C PHE A 23 -6.84 15.40 -1.88
N ARG A 24 -7.52 15.50 -0.77
CA ARG A 24 -8.97 15.44 -0.56
C ARG A 24 -9.50 14.02 -0.40
N ASP A 25 -10.27 13.82 0.63
CA ASP A 25 -10.96 12.59 0.99
C ASP A 25 -12.10 12.27 -0.01
N TYR A 26 -11.79 12.26 -1.32
CA TYR A 26 -12.80 11.99 -2.33
C TYR A 26 -12.73 10.54 -2.80
N ILE A 27 -13.75 9.79 -2.45
CA ILE A 27 -14.16 8.67 -3.28
C ILE A 27 -15.08 9.26 -4.34
N VAL A 28 -14.66 9.20 -5.59
CA VAL A 28 -15.50 9.59 -6.71
C VAL A 28 -16.26 8.35 -7.15
N LEU A 29 -17.55 8.34 -6.89
CA LEU A 29 -18.47 7.35 -7.43
C LEU A 29 -19.04 7.89 -8.74
N THR A 30 -18.70 7.23 -9.84
CA THR A 30 -19.30 7.54 -11.14
C THR A 30 -20.24 6.38 -11.48
N THR A 31 -21.52 6.64 -11.50
CA THR A 31 -22.55 5.66 -11.81
C THR A 31 -23.09 5.91 -13.21
N HIS A 32 -23.12 4.86 -14.02
CA HIS A 32 -23.74 4.87 -15.35
C HIS A 32 -25.10 4.20 -15.28
N HIS A 33 -26.15 4.99 -15.38
CA HIS A 33 -27.52 4.48 -15.46
C HIS A 33 -27.99 4.52 -16.91
N PRO A 34 -28.46 3.39 -17.51
CA PRO A 34 -28.82 3.33 -18.93
C PRO A 34 -29.88 4.36 -19.36
N ALA A 35 -30.83 4.67 -18.46
CA ALA A 35 -31.93 5.60 -18.76
C ALA A 35 -31.67 7.06 -18.31
N LEU A 36 -30.81 7.28 -17.31
CA LEU A 36 -30.57 8.60 -16.68
C LEU A 36 -29.22 9.21 -17.05
N GLY A 37 -28.36 8.47 -17.75
CA GLY A 37 -27.00 8.90 -18.10
C GLY A 37 -26.00 8.70 -16.98
N THR A 38 -24.86 9.36 -17.12
CA THR A 38 -23.76 9.28 -16.16
C THR A 38 -23.92 10.38 -15.12
N TYR A 39 -23.85 10.01 -13.85
CA TYR A 39 -23.75 10.96 -12.76
C TYR A 39 -22.56 10.63 -11.86
N THR A 40 -21.96 11.66 -11.31
CA THR A 40 -20.75 11.55 -10.48
C THR A 40 -21.06 12.09 -9.09
N GLU A 41 -20.79 11.27 -8.08
CA GLU A 41 -20.90 11.67 -6.68
C GLU A 41 -19.51 11.78 -6.05
N HIS A 42 -19.30 12.82 -5.25
CA HIS A 42 -18.09 13.04 -4.50
C HIS A 42 -18.34 12.80 -3.02
N HIS A 43 -17.68 11.79 -2.45
CA HIS A 43 -17.78 11.46 -1.03
C HIS A 43 -16.47 11.83 -0.31
N THR A 44 -16.58 12.65 0.73
CA THR A 44 -15.45 13.38 1.32
C THR A 44 -14.92 12.81 2.64
N ARG A 45 -15.50 11.78 3.22
CA ARG A 45 -15.20 11.37 4.61
C ARG A 45 -15.08 9.86 4.82
N GLY A 46 -14.11 9.23 4.17
CA GLY A 46 -13.78 7.84 4.47
C GLY A 46 -12.43 7.71 5.19
N THR A 47 -12.28 6.71 6.04
CA THR A 47 -11.01 6.42 6.71
C THR A 47 -10.59 4.98 6.49
N PHE A 48 -9.31 4.78 6.17
CA PHE A 48 -8.70 3.47 6.24
C PHE A 48 -8.44 3.08 7.69
N LEU A 49 -8.81 1.86 8.03
CA LEU A 49 -8.47 1.31 9.33
C LEU A 49 -6.99 0.93 9.34
N PRO A 50 -6.30 1.22 10.45
CA PRO A 50 -4.94 0.74 10.63
C PRO A 50 -4.91 -0.78 10.71
N ASN A 51 -3.83 -1.36 10.19
CA ASN A 51 -3.64 -2.80 10.14
C ASN A 51 -2.19 -3.20 10.42
N VAL A 52 -1.96 -4.49 10.57
CA VAL A 52 -0.62 -5.07 10.61
C VAL A 52 -0.15 -5.32 9.18
N ILE A 53 1.12 -5.05 8.93
CA ILE A 53 1.85 -5.39 7.70
C ILE A 53 2.95 -6.38 8.04
N GLY A 54 3.17 -7.36 7.17
CA GLY A 54 4.30 -8.26 7.22
C GLY A 54 4.93 -8.38 5.84
N GLY A 55 6.24 -8.71 5.82
CA GLY A 55 6.93 -8.86 4.56
C GLY A 55 8.34 -9.40 4.69
N VAL A 56 8.98 -9.55 3.55
CA VAL A 56 10.36 -10.02 3.42
C VAL A 56 11.13 -9.13 2.44
N LYS A 57 12.42 -8.90 2.74
CA LYS A 57 13.34 -8.21 1.84
C LYS A 57 14.51 -9.14 1.52
N VAL A 58 14.90 -9.20 0.27
CA VAL A 58 16.11 -9.87 -0.20
C VAL A 58 16.94 -8.86 -0.94
N GLY A 59 18.18 -8.67 -0.53
CA GLY A 59 19.01 -7.63 -1.10
C GLY A 59 20.49 -7.86 -0.96
N THR A 60 21.24 -6.92 -1.53
CA THR A 60 22.68 -6.89 -1.44
C THR A 60 23.19 -5.47 -1.33
N TRP A 61 24.29 -5.31 -0.56
CA TRP A 61 25.10 -4.11 -0.58
C TRP A 61 26.32 -4.32 -1.46
N PHE A 62 26.70 -3.30 -2.21
CA PHE A 62 27.85 -3.38 -3.10
C PHE A 62 29.13 -3.23 -2.28
N VAL A 63 29.80 -4.33 -2.00
CA VAL A 63 31.09 -4.33 -1.28
C VAL A 63 32.26 -4.23 -2.28
N PRO A 64 33.42 -3.68 -1.87
CA PRO A 64 34.56 -3.49 -2.78
C PRO A 64 35.06 -4.78 -3.46
N GLU A 65 34.91 -5.91 -2.79
CA GLU A 65 35.27 -7.23 -3.33
C GLU A 65 34.37 -7.68 -4.48
N GLY A 66 33.26 -7.00 -4.67
CA GLY A 66 32.40 -7.16 -5.82
C GLY A 66 31.40 -8.30 -5.74
N PHE A 67 30.53 -8.36 -6.74
CA PHE A 67 29.56 -9.43 -6.96
C PHE A 67 29.92 -10.16 -8.25
N LEU A 68 29.89 -11.49 -8.22
CA LEU A 68 30.26 -12.35 -9.36
C LEU A 68 31.68 -12.09 -9.92
N GLY A 69 32.60 -11.65 -9.07
CA GLY A 69 34.00 -11.42 -9.46
C GLY A 69 34.30 -10.06 -10.08
N ALA A 70 33.32 -9.14 -10.14
CA ALA A 70 33.54 -7.75 -10.54
C ALA A 70 33.90 -6.91 -9.33
N ALA A 71 35.11 -6.34 -9.27
CA ALA A 71 35.49 -5.40 -8.21
C ALA A 71 34.75 -4.07 -8.37
N TYR A 72 34.18 -3.57 -7.28
CA TYR A 72 33.51 -2.28 -7.27
C TYR A 72 34.38 -1.18 -6.66
N PRO A 73 34.26 0.08 -7.12
CA PRO A 73 34.89 1.22 -6.45
C PRO A 73 34.46 1.33 -4.98
N ALA A 74 35.34 1.78 -4.09
CA ALA A 74 35.08 1.86 -2.65
C ALA A 74 33.83 2.67 -2.27
N TRP A 75 33.45 3.67 -3.07
CA TRP A 75 32.24 4.47 -2.81
C TRP A 75 30.94 3.68 -3.00
N MET A 76 30.94 2.60 -3.78
CA MET A 76 29.76 1.77 -3.99
C MET A 76 29.29 1.03 -2.74
N GLN A 77 30.14 0.83 -1.74
CA GLN A 77 29.75 0.23 -0.45
C GLN A 77 28.60 0.97 0.27
N HIS A 78 28.39 2.23 -0.09
CA HIS A 78 27.32 3.05 0.41
C HIS A 78 25.96 2.75 -0.28
N PHE A 79 25.97 1.98 -1.35
CA PHE A 79 24.79 1.69 -2.15
C PHE A 79 24.44 0.21 -2.13
N GLY A 80 23.16 -0.07 -2.34
CA GLY A 80 22.64 -1.41 -2.41
C GLY A 80 21.31 -1.45 -3.16
N VAL A 81 20.87 -2.68 -3.42
CA VAL A 81 19.59 -2.94 -4.06
C VAL A 81 18.88 -4.09 -3.35
N TYR A 82 17.56 -4.00 -3.22
CA TYR A 82 16.77 -5.08 -2.65
C TYR A 82 15.38 -5.17 -3.28
N LEU A 83 14.84 -6.38 -3.27
CA LEU A 83 13.44 -6.67 -3.53
C LEU A 83 12.70 -6.72 -2.21
N ASP A 84 11.56 -6.07 -2.16
CA ASP A 84 10.66 -6.05 -1.00
C ASP A 84 9.30 -6.62 -1.39
N PHE A 85 8.87 -7.63 -0.67
CA PHE A 85 7.52 -8.19 -0.75
C PHE A 85 6.79 -7.94 0.55
N SER A 86 5.59 -7.37 0.47
CA SER A 86 4.77 -7.11 1.66
C SER A 86 3.31 -7.39 1.42
N TYR A 87 2.63 -7.75 2.51
CA TYR A 87 1.19 -8.01 2.57
C TYR A 87 0.57 -7.29 3.76
N HIS A 88 -0.59 -6.68 3.53
CA HIS A 88 -1.43 -6.14 4.60
C HIS A 88 -2.90 -6.13 4.19
N ARG A 89 -3.79 -6.06 5.19
CA ARG A 89 -5.21 -5.82 4.95
C ARG A 89 -5.46 -4.32 4.78
N GLN A 90 -6.40 -4.00 3.90
CA GLN A 90 -6.75 -2.62 3.58
C GLN A 90 -8.25 -2.44 3.67
N ASN A 91 -8.72 -2.15 4.89
CA ASN A 91 -10.13 -1.97 5.17
C ASN A 91 -10.49 -0.50 5.19
N PHE A 92 -11.53 -0.16 4.46
CA PHE A 92 -12.04 1.21 4.37
C PHE A 92 -13.45 1.27 4.94
N ARG A 93 -13.73 2.30 5.74
CA ARG A 93 -15.07 2.58 6.25
C ARG A 93 -15.47 4.01 5.97
N TYR A 94 -16.60 4.14 5.34
CA TYR A 94 -17.29 5.39 5.11
C TYR A 94 -18.61 5.40 5.89
N ARG A 95 -18.86 6.43 6.68
CA ARG A 95 -20.02 6.52 7.57
C ARG A 95 -20.84 7.77 7.36
N GLU A 96 -20.92 8.34 6.21
CA GLU A 96 -21.80 9.49 6.03
C GLU A 96 -22.80 9.34 4.90
N CYS A 97 -23.91 10.05 5.13
CA CYS A 97 -25.03 10.16 4.26
C CYS A 97 -24.74 11.23 3.22
N GLY A 98 -24.54 10.84 1.99
CA GLY A 98 -24.65 11.74 0.85
C GLY A 98 -26.14 11.95 0.51
N SER A 99 -26.51 13.14 0.19
CA SER A 99 -27.80 13.41 -0.44
C SER A 99 -27.63 13.35 -1.94
N ILE A 100 -28.27 12.40 -2.60
CA ILE A 100 -28.43 12.47 -4.04
C ILE A 100 -29.59 13.43 -4.27
N ILE A 101 -29.28 14.59 -4.80
CA ILE A 101 -30.32 15.53 -5.26
C ILE A 101 -30.49 15.29 -6.75
N ASN A 102 -31.41 14.45 -7.11
CA ASN A 102 -31.96 14.46 -8.44
C ASN A 102 -33.42 14.93 -8.36
N ALA A 103 -33.67 16.10 -8.91
CA ALA A 103 -34.99 16.64 -9.24
C ALA A 103 -36.09 16.44 -8.16
N GLY A 104 -35.82 16.81 -6.92
CA GLY A 104 -36.85 16.87 -5.89
C GLY A 104 -37.16 15.57 -5.15
N LEU A 105 -36.36 14.53 -5.29
CA LEU A 105 -36.54 13.24 -4.61
C LEU A 105 -35.54 13.06 -3.46
N ALA A 106 -36.08 12.79 -2.31
CA ALA A 106 -35.62 12.38 -1.00
C ALA A 106 -34.11 12.07 -0.77
N HIS A 107 -33.61 12.56 0.37
CA HIS A 107 -32.31 12.23 0.95
C HIS A 107 -32.14 10.71 1.16
N THR A 108 -31.22 10.08 0.46
CA THR A 108 -30.82 8.71 0.71
C THR A 108 -29.57 8.69 1.58
N ARG A 109 -29.54 7.78 2.55
CA ARG A 109 -28.36 7.54 3.38
C ARG A 109 -27.54 6.42 2.75
N ASN A 110 -26.36 6.74 2.23
CA ASN A 110 -25.45 5.76 1.69
C ASN A 110 -24.27 5.57 2.62
N SER A 111 -23.95 4.34 2.98
CA SER A 111 -22.70 4.00 3.64
C SER A 111 -21.94 2.98 2.80
N PHE A 112 -20.65 3.14 2.78
CA PHE A 112 -19.74 2.32 1.99
C PHE A 112 -18.73 1.66 2.92
N GLU A 113 -18.64 0.35 2.88
CA GLU A 113 -17.62 -0.42 3.56
C GLU A 113 -16.86 -1.24 2.53
N SER A 114 -15.54 -1.25 2.63
CA SER A 114 -14.71 -2.10 1.79
C SER A 114 -13.73 -2.86 2.66
N ASN A 115 -13.67 -4.18 2.44
CA ASN A 115 -12.66 -5.05 3.00
C ASN A 115 -11.69 -5.44 1.90
N GLY A 116 -10.40 -5.20 2.10
CA GLY A 116 -9.43 -5.42 1.05
C GLY A 116 -8.11 -5.98 1.54
N ASN A 117 -7.33 -6.38 0.57
CA ASN A 117 -5.96 -6.83 0.75
C ASN A 117 -5.05 -6.05 -0.20
N ALA A 118 -3.82 -5.83 0.22
CA ALA A 118 -2.80 -5.22 -0.61
C ALA A 118 -1.49 -6.01 -0.52
N ILE A 119 -0.99 -6.38 -1.68
CA ILE A 119 0.34 -6.96 -1.88
C ILE A 119 1.18 -5.92 -2.58
N THR A 120 2.39 -5.67 -2.09
CA THR A 120 3.35 -4.80 -2.75
C THR A 120 4.61 -5.56 -3.07
N LEU A 121 5.07 -5.45 -4.32
CA LEU A 121 6.38 -5.90 -4.76
C LEU A 121 7.17 -4.67 -5.20
N ALA A 122 8.31 -4.38 -4.56
CA ALA A 122 9.13 -3.22 -4.86
C ALA A 122 10.58 -3.58 -5.15
N LEU A 123 11.17 -2.91 -6.13
CA LEU A 123 12.61 -2.92 -6.38
C LEU A 123 13.19 -1.62 -5.83
N MET A 124 13.97 -1.72 -4.75
CA MET A 124 14.45 -0.57 -3.99
C MET A 124 15.95 -0.37 -4.21
N PHE A 125 16.32 0.88 -4.50
CA PHE A 125 17.70 1.35 -4.54
C PHE A 125 17.99 2.09 -3.23
N ALA A 126 18.99 1.65 -2.50
CA ALA A 126 19.30 2.15 -1.16
C ALA A 126 20.66 2.80 -1.10
N GLY A 127 20.74 3.88 -0.31
CA GLY A 127 22.00 4.48 0.12
C GLY A 127 22.12 4.38 1.64
N ARG A 128 23.30 3.98 2.16
CA ARG A 128 23.58 3.87 3.59
C ARG A 128 24.83 4.62 4.00
N LEU A 129 24.86 5.03 5.27
CA LEU A 129 26.06 5.55 5.96
C LEU A 129 26.39 4.62 7.12
N GLY A 130 27.66 4.41 7.40
CA GLY A 130 28.12 3.57 8.49
C GLY A 130 28.69 4.39 9.65
N PHE A 131 28.23 4.10 10.86
CA PHE A 131 28.70 4.70 12.12
C PHE A 131 29.02 3.60 13.12
N LEU A 132 29.85 3.91 14.11
CA LEU A 132 30.26 3.00 15.21
C LEU A 132 30.93 1.73 14.64
N ALA A 133 31.99 1.91 13.88
CA ALA A 133 32.79 0.82 13.33
C ALA A 133 33.39 -0.04 14.44
N THR A 134 33.36 -1.36 14.26
CA THR A 134 34.00 -2.35 15.14
C THR A 134 34.89 -3.27 14.30
N THR A 135 35.69 -4.11 14.98
CA THR A 135 36.54 -5.11 14.29
C THR A 135 35.72 -6.09 13.44
N ASP A 136 34.48 -6.45 13.89
CA ASP A 136 33.61 -7.39 13.23
C ASP A 136 32.74 -6.73 12.13
N VAL A 137 32.47 -5.43 12.26
CA VAL A 137 31.68 -4.65 11.32
C VAL A 137 32.44 -3.36 10.97
N PRO A 138 33.43 -3.42 10.08
CA PRO A 138 34.30 -2.28 9.75
C PRO A 138 33.56 -1.09 9.13
N PHE A 139 32.46 -1.35 8.41
CA PHE A 139 31.61 -0.30 7.81
C PHE A 139 30.83 0.48 8.88
N GLY A 140 30.53 -0.15 10.02
CA GLY A 140 29.81 0.44 11.14
C GLY A 140 28.57 -0.36 11.54
N CYS A 141 28.34 -0.47 12.86
CA CYS A 141 27.20 -1.21 13.40
C CYS A 141 25.88 -0.45 13.22
N LEU A 142 25.92 0.88 13.29
CA LEU A 142 24.74 1.74 13.08
C LEU A 142 24.73 2.25 11.65
N GLN A 143 23.69 1.89 10.89
CA GLN A 143 23.60 2.21 9.47
C GLN A 143 22.25 2.87 9.15
N PRO A 144 22.13 4.20 9.29
CA PRO A 144 21.00 4.91 8.69
C PRO A 144 21.05 4.76 7.18
N TYR A 145 19.88 4.56 6.59
CA TYR A 145 19.73 4.40 5.15
C TYR A 145 18.49 5.10 4.64
N PHE A 146 18.51 5.35 3.34
CA PHE A 146 17.37 5.85 2.59
C PHE A 146 17.25 5.03 1.30
N ALA A 147 16.05 4.54 1.02
CA ALA A 147 15.78 3.79 -0.19
C ALA A 147 14.58 4.37 -0.96
N LEU A 148 14.66 4.24 -2.27
CA LEU A 148 13.67 4.72 -3.22
C LEU A 148 13.55 3.71 -4.37
N GLY A 149 12.34 3.45 -4.85
CA GLY A 149 12.20 2.59 -6.01
C GLY A 149 10.78 2.42 -6.54
N PRO A 150 10.67 1.88 -7.75
CA PRO A 150 9.40 1.50 -8.33
C PRO A 150 8.81 0.29 -7.59
N ALA A 151 7.49 0.25 -7.54
CA ALA A 151 6.75 -0.86 -6.97
C ALA A 151 5.53 -1.21 -7.81
N LEU A 152 5.04 -2.43 -7.64
CA LEU A 152 3.75 -2.88 -8.12
C LEU A 152 2.85 -3.10 -6.90
N LEU A 153 1.70 -2.45 -6.89
CA LEU A 153 0.66 -2.66 -5.90
C LEU A 153 -0.45 -3.51 -6.51
N ILE A 154 -0.67 -4.69 -5.94
CA ILE A 154 -1.79 -5.57 -6.25
C ILE A 154 -2.77 -5.40 -5.10
N THR A 155 -3.93 -4.84 -5.38
CA THR A 155 -4.92 -4.58 -4.34
C THR A 155 -6.28 -5.12 -4.75
N SER A 156 -6.93 -5.82 -3.82
CA SER A 156 -8.28 -6.36 -3.97
C SER A 156 -9.20 -5.68 -2.98
N GLN A 157 -10.40 -5.32 -3.42
CA GLN A 157 -11.41 -4.70 -2.59
C GLN A 157 -12.74 -5.43 -2.76
N ASP A 158 -13.35 -5.82 -1.65
CA ASP A 158 -14.70 -6.35 -1.56
C ASP A 158 -15.59 -5.27 -0.95
N VAL A 159 -16.57 -4.85 -1.72
CA VAL A 159 -17.34 -3.65 -1.43
C VAL A 159 -18.75 -4.02 -0.98
N THR A 160 -19.20 -3.38 0.09
CA THR A 160 -20.60 -3.42 0.54
C THR A 160 -21.16 -2.00 0.58
N LEU A 161 -22.18 -1.77 -0.23
CA LEU A 161 -22.97 -0.54 -0.25
C LEU A 161 -24.23 -0.75 0.58
N LYS A 162 -24.50 0.14 1.54
CA LYS A 162 -25.75 0.18 2.26
C LYS A 162 -26.46 1.49 1.93
N SER A 163 -27.65 1.39 1.42
CA SER A 163 -28.48 2.54 1.01
C SER A 163 -29.90 2.41 1.52
N CYS A 164 -30.67 3.47 1.42
CA CYS A 164 -32.10 3.46 1.73
C CYS A 164 -32.87 3.93 0.50
N ALA A 165 -33.80 3.11 0.01
CA ALA A 165 -34.72 3.50 -1.04
C ALA A 165 -35.98 4.13 -0.46
N LEU A 166 -36.47 5.20 -1.10
CA LEU A 166 -37.76 5.78 -0.78
C LEU A 166 -38.83 4.98 -1.53
N THR A 167 -39.70 4.33 -0.78
CA THR A 167 -40.90 3.67 -1.30
C THR A 167 -42.16 4.42 -0.84
N PRO A 168 -43.33 4.16 -1.44
CA PRO A 168 -44.60 4.74 -0.96
C PRO A 168 -44.90 4.46 0.53
N GLY A 169 -44.29 3.41 1.10
CA GLY A 169 -44.40 3.03 2.51
C GLY A 169 -43.31 3.61 3.42
N GLY A 170 -42.40 4.44 2.90
CA GLY A 170 -41.29 5.03 3.64
C GLY A 170 -39.90 4.61 3.16
N LEU A 171 -38.88 4.90 3.96
CA LEU A 171 -37.48 4.54 3.67
C LEU A 171 -37.23 3.06 4.00
N VAL A 172 -36.88 2.28 2.99
CA VAL A 172 -36.52 0.87 3.12
C VAL A 172 -35.02 0.71 2.96
N PRO A 173 -34.30 0.24 4.01
CA PRO A 173 -32.87 -0.02 3.90
C PRO A 173 -32.60 -1.23 3.02
N TYR A 174 -31.57 -1.14 2.17
CA TYR A 174 -31.07 -2.25 1.38
C TYR A 174 -29.56 -2.27 1.38
N SER A 175 -29.00 -3.43 1.11
CA SER A 175 -27.56 -3.64 1.02
C SER A 175 -27.22 -4.29 -0.31
N LEU A 176 -26.19 -3.75 -0.97
CA LEU A 176 -25.67 -4.28 -2.23
C LEU A 176 -24.23 -4.74 -2.00
N SER A 177 -23.91 -5.92 -2.47
CA SER A 177 -22.55 -6.45 -2.49
C SER A 177 -22.18 -6.73 -3.95
N PRO A 178 -21.60 -5.74 -4.65
CA PRO A 178 -21.24 -5.88 -6.06
C PRO A 178 -20.10 -6.87 -6.30
N GLY A 179 -19.51 -7.39 -5.22
CA GLY A 179 -18.43 -8.38 -5.27
C GLY A 179 -17.06 -7.79 -5.04
N SER A 180 -16.06 -8.56 -5.40
CA SER A 180 -14.65 -8.24 -5.18
C SER A 180 -13.99 -7.88 -6.51
N GLU A 181 -13.19 -6.84 -6.51
CA GLU A 181 -12.42 -6.38 -7.67
C GLU A 181 -10.95 -6.30 -7.30
N THR A 182 -10.09 -6.76 -8.21
CA THR A 182 -8.64 -6.75 -8.03
C THR A 182 -7.99 -5.91 -9.12
N THR A 183 -7.12 -5.00 -8.73
CA THR A 183 -6.36 -4.18 -9.66
C THR A 183 -4.86 -4.25 -9.37
N VAL A 184 -4.06 -4.09 -10.43
CA VAL A 184 -2.60 -4.03 -10.36
C VAL A 184 -2.16 -2.68 -10.90
N VAL A 185 -1.45 -1.91 -10.09
CA VAL A 185 -1.03 -0.57 -10.48
C VAL A 185 0.42 -0.31 -10.12
N PRO A 186 1.12 0.53 -10.90
CA PRO A 186 2.43 1.02 -10.53
C PRO A 186 2.35 1.88 -9.28
N ALA A 187 3.38 1.81 -8.46
CA ALA A 187 3.55 2.59 -7.24
C ALA A 187 4.97 3.11 -7.12
N LEU A 188 5.15 4.15 -6.33
CA LEU A 188 6.45 4.63 -5.88
C LEU A 188 6.62 4.30 -4.41
N ALA A 189 7.75 3.70 -4.05
CA ALA A 189 8.09 3.38 -2.67
C ALA A 189 9.29 4.21 -2.20
N ILE A 190 9.20 4.73 -0.96
CA ILE A 190 10.27 5.47 -0.28
C ILE A 190 10.41 4.88 1.11
N GLU A 191 11.65 4.63 1.55
CA GLU A 191 11.91 3.99 2.83
C GLU A 191 13.16 4.61 3.51
N PRO A 192 13.02 5.58 4.39
CA PRO A 192 14.05 5.91 5.38
C PRO A 192 14.06 4.86 6.50
N GLY A 193 15.24 4.49 6.96
CA GLY A 193 15.39 3.53 8.04
C GLY A 193 16.75 3.57 8.73
N VAL A 194 16.87 2.80 9.79
CA VAL A 194 18.10 2.62 10.55
C VAL A 194 18.28 1.14 10.82
N ARG A 195 19.42 0.61 10.43
CA ARG A 195 19.83 -0.77 10.67
C ARG A 195 20.90 -0.80 11.75
N TRP A 196 20.75 -1.74 12.68
CA TRP A 196 21.73 -2.01 13.72
C TRP A 196 22.25 -3.44 13.55
N LEU A 197 23.56 -3.58 13.27
CA LEU A 197 24.23 -4.87 13.20
C LEU A 197 24.76 -5.25 14.59
N PHE A 198 24.34 -6.36 15.12
CA PHE A 198 24.90 -6.94 16.35
C PHE A 198 26.23 -7.63 16.08
N ASN A 199 26.37 -8.23 14.92
CA ASN A 199 27.58 -8.84 14.38
C ASN A 199 27.50 -8.81 12.85
N LYS A 200 28.51 -9.37 12.17
CA LYS A 200 28.56 -9.41 10.71
C LYS A 200 27.38 -10.15 10.04
N ASN A 201 26.67 -11.01 10.77
CA ASN A 201 25.63 -11.87 10.20
C ASN A 201 24.22 -11.49 10.63
N VAL A 202 24.02 -10.73 11.70
CA VAL A 202 22.69 -10.45 12.25
C VAL A 202 22.49 -8.97 12.48
N SER A 203 21.37 -8.47 11.97
CA SER A 203 20.95 -7.08 12.18
C SER A 203 19.46 -6.97 12.51
N VAL A 204 19.11 -5.84 13.13
CA VAL A 204 17.74 -5.39 13.33
C VAL A 204 17.55 -4.08 12.57
N ASP A 205 16.38 -3.91 11.97
CA ASP A 205 16.03 -2.79 11.13
C ASP A 205 14.76 -2.11 11.66
N LEU A 206 14.81 -0.79 11.77
CA LEU A 206 13.63 0.03 12.02
C LEU A 206 13.44 0.97 10.84
N SER A 207 12.32 0.86 10.14
CA SER A 207 12.06 1.68 8.96
C SER A 207 10.66 2.27 8.94
N PHE A 208 10.57 3.39 8.23
CA PHE A 208 9.32 4.01 7.81
C PHE A 208 9.20 3.83 6.31
N LYS A 209 8.05 3.32 5.84
CA LYS A 209 7.85 3.15 4.41
C LYS A 209 6.61 3.90 3.95
N PHE A 210 6.79 4.63 2.88
CA PHE A 210 5.74 5.36 2.17
C PHE A 210 5.57 4.73 0.79
N ARG A 211 4.32 4.44 0.41
CA ARG A 211 3.98 3.95 -0.93
C ARG A 211 2.88 4.81 -1.48
N TRP A 212 3.10 5.33 -2.66
CA TRP A 212 2.12 6.13 -3.37
C TRP A 212 1.64 5.37 -4.60
N ALA A 213 0.32 5.20 -4.73
CA ALA A 213 -0.32 4.47 -5.82
C ALA A 213 -1.70 5.07 -6.13
N HIS A 214 -2.16 4.83 -7.35
CA HIS A 214 -3.44 5.33 -7.84
C HIS A 214 -4.27 4.18 -8.46
N PRO A 215 -4.84 3.28 -7.64
CA PRO A 215 -5.69 2.21 -8.16
C PRO A 215 -7.03 2.72 -8.66
N SER A 216 -7.63 1.98 -9.59
CA SER A 216 -8.98 2.16 -10.08
C SER A 216 -9.73 0.83 -9.94
N PHE A 217 -10.92 0.88 -9.35
CA PHE A 217 -11.79 -0.27 -9.19
C PHE A 217 -13.11 0.00 -9.87
N THR A 218 -13.59 -0.96 -10.69
CA THR A 218 -14.84 -0.85 -11.41
C THR A 218 -15.75 -2.01 -11.03
N PHE A 219 -16.84 -1.69 -10.35
CA PHE A 219 -17.79 -2.66 -9.86
C PHE A 219 -19.07 -2.63 -10.70
N GLN A 220 -19.64 -3.79 -10.91
CA GLN A 220 -20.94 -3.95 -11.57
C GLN A 220 -21.94 -4.57 -10.60
N TYR A 221 -23.13 -4.02 -10.54
CA TYR A 221 -24.21 -4.57 -9.73
C TYR A 221 -25.55 -4.48 -10.46
N LEU A 222 -26.50 -5.31 -10.04
CA LEU A 222 -27.86 -5.26 -10.50
C LEU A 222 -28.67 -4.42 -9.52
N ASP A 223 -29.21 -3.31 -9.99
CA ASP A 223 -30.10 -2.51 -9.17
C ASP A 223 -31.40 -3.30 -8.89
N PRO A 224 -31.73 -3.55 -7.60
CA PRO A 224 -32.88 -4.36 -7.24
C PRO A 224 -34.23 -3.71 -7.59
N PHE A 225 -34.25 -2.41 -7.86
CA PHE A 225 -35.48 -1.67 -8.16
C PHE A 225 -35.73 -1.49 -9.65
N SER A 226 -34.70 -1.31 -10.44
CA SER A 226 -34.80 -1.11 -11.89
C SER A 226 -34.48 -2.36 -12.70
N ALA A 227 -33.94 -3.41 -12.07
CA ALA A 227 -33.41 -4.60 -12.72
C ALA A 227 -32.40 -4.29 -13.84
N THR A 228 -31.74 -3.12 -13.76
CA THR A 228 -30.69 -2.71 -14.69
C THR A 228 -29.31 -2.97 -14.11
N ARG A 229 -28.35 -3.26 -14.99
CA ARG A 229 -26.94 -3.33 -14.58
C ARG A 229 -26.38 -1.92 -14.49
N GLU A 230 -25.88 -1.60 -13.33
CA GLU A 230 -25.17 -0.34 -13.07
C GLU A 230 -23.68 -0.61 -12.84
N THR A 231 -22.88 0.38 -13.21
CA THR A 231 -21.43 0.33 -13.04
C THR A 231 -20.99 1.54 -12.25
N PHE A 232 -20.18 1.34 -11.20
CA PHE A 232 -19.55 2.43 -10.51
C PHE A 232 -18.03 2.22 -10.41
N THR A 233 -17.29 3.30 -10.49
CA THR A 233 -15.84 3.27 -10.45
C THR A 233 -15.33 4.10 -9.27
N ILE A 234 -14.36 3.54 -8.54
CA ILE A 234 -13.69 4.20 -7.42
C ILE A 234 -12.22 4.40 -7.80
N ASN A 235 -11.75 5.64 -7.74
CA ASN A 235 -10.38 6.03 -8.09
C ASN A 235 -9.66 6.68 -6.89
N PRO A 236 -9.33 5.95 -5.82
CA PRO A 236 -8.65 6.51 -4.68
C PRO A 236 -7.17 6.77 -4.99
N GLN A 237 -6.60 7.83 -4.41
CA GLN A 237 -5.16 8.02 -4.34
C GLN A 237 -4.67 7.48 -3.00
N TYR A 238 -3.88 6.42 -3.03
CA TYR A 238 -3.35 5.80 -1.82
C TYR A 238 -1.99 6.38 -1.44
N LEU A 239 -1.89 6.89 -0.22
CA LEU A 239 -0.64 7.01 0.50
C LEU A 239 -0.63 5.96 1.61
N ILE A 240 0.11 4.89 1.41
CA ILE A 240 0.26 3.81 2.37
C ILE A 240 1.50 4.10 3.20
N MET A 241 1.31 4.37 4.48
CA MET A 241 2.39 4.65 5.44
C MET A 241 2.53 3.49 6.41
N SER A 242 3.75 3.05 6.65
CA SER A 242 4.02 1.98 7.62
C SER A 242 5.28 2.25 8.44
N VAL A 243 5.24 1.79 9.70
CA VAL A 243 6.40 1.66 10.58
C VAL A 243 6.70 0.18 10.69
N GLN A 244 7.93 -0.22 10.46
CA GLN A 244 8.33 -1.62 10.34
C GLN A 244 9.52 -1.92 11.23
N LEU A 245 9.50 -3.08 11.88
CA LEU A 245 10.62 -3.64 12.61
C LEU A 245 11.00 -4.96 11.94
N GLY A 246 12.24 -5.07 11.52
CA GLY A 246 12.79 -6.21 10.81
C GLY A 246 13.96 -6.85 11.53
N ALA A 247 14.23 -8.11 11.17
CA ALA A 247 15.44 -8.82 11.51
C ALA A 247 16.03 -9.43 10.26
N ALA A 248 17.33 -9.25 10.04
CA ALA A 248 18.01 -9.72 8.85
C ALA A 248 19.19 -10.63 9.18
N TYR A 249 19.41 -11.60 8.32
CA TYR A 249 20.60 -12.44 8.28
C TYR A 249 21.44 -12.09 7.05
N HIS A 250 22.73 -11.84 7.27
CA HIS A 250 23.72 -11.50 6.26
C HIS A 250 24.62 -12.71 6.00
N PHE A 251 24.80 -13.07 4.74
CA PHE A 251 25.53 -14.25 4.28
C PHE A 251 27.00 -13.97 3.99
#